data_eadf7ca2a1bd8f09a26315af2bdb20f3
#
_entry.id   eadf7ca2a1bd8f09a26315af2bdb20f3
#
_cell.length_a   1.000
_cell.length_b   1.000
_cell.length_c   1.000
_cell.angle_alpha   90.00
_cell.angle_beta   90.00
_cell.angle_gamma   90.00
#
_symmetry.space_group_name_H-M   'P 1'
#
loop_
_entity.id
_entity.type
_entity.pdbx_description
1 polymer ?
#
loop_
_entity_poly.entity_id
_entity_poly.type
_entity_poly.pdbx_seq_one_letter_code
_entity_poly.pdbx_strand_id
1 'polypeptide(L)'
;MAQTPATFTEALLREAKETHPWLHHPLFQMIWDGKLSRSQVQSVIRQQGCFFLDTLRHAAWKIISVGGYSPTYEDLERQRALIPLVVEEGGEDTVGGKTTAHAFLFIKLAAALGIARDALFATEYLPTTIIEKNELFLLQRSSTIEALCGGNIATESINATHVVRMAQALERHYGIPKSALDFYYVHAHVEEDHRDRAVRILTELCVTETAQKTGLSAMRRAITARRICVDGLMEAFVTNRPRQ
;
A
#
# COMPACT_ATOMS: atom_id res chain seq x y z
N MET A 1 -3.94 0.48 30.59
CA MET A 1 -3.40 -0.89 30.69
C MET A 1 -3.27 -1.46 29.27
N ALA A 2 -2.17 -2.15 29.00
CA ALA A 2 -2.01 -2.84 27.73
C ALA A 2 -3.11 -3.89 27.50
N GLN A 3 -3.60 -4.01 26.29
CA GLN A 3 -4.44 -5.12 25.84
C GLN A 3 -3.57 -6.37 25.66
N THR A 4 -4.18 -7.56 25.51
CA THR A 4 -3.41 -8.69 25.01
C THR A 4 -2.92 -8.37 23.60
N PRO A 5 -1.72 -8.82 23.18
CA PRO A 5 -1.22 -8.54 21.83
C PRO A 5 -2.17 -8.97 20.70
N ALA A 6 -2.85 -10.10 20.86
CA ALA A 6 -3.84 -10.57 19.89
C ALA A 6 -5.04 -9.60 19.78
N THR A 7 -5.62 -9.20 20.92
CA THR A 7 -6.73 -8.22 20.94
C THR A 7 -6.30 -6.88 20.33
N PHE A 8 -5.06 -6.47 20.58
CA PHE A 8 -4.52 -5.25 20.02
C PHE A 8 -4.39 -5.33 18.48
N THR A 9 -3.82 -6.40 17.94
CA THR A 9 -3.68 -6.57 16.48
C THR A 9 -5.03 -6.68 15.78
N GLU A 10 -6.01 -7.36 16.37
CA GLU A 10 -7.40 -7.38 15.87
C GLU A 10 -8.02 -5.98 15.84
N ALA A 11 -7.79 -5.18 16.88
CA ALA A 11 -8.29 -3.81 16.95
C ALA A 11 -7.64 -2.92 15.87
N LEU A 12 -6.34 -3.07 15.61
CA LEU A 12 -5.65 -2.37 14.53
C LEU A 12 -6.24 -2.70 13.16
N LEU A 13 -6.42 -4.00 12.86
CA LEU A 13 -6.99 -4.45 11.59
C LEU A 13 -8.42 -3.92 11.38
N ARG A 14 -9.23 -3.94 12.42
CA ARG A 14 -10.59 -3.40 12.39
C ARG A 14 -10.59 -1.90 12.13
N GLU A 15 -9.81 -1.12 12.89
CA GLU A 15 -9.72 0.34 12.72
C GLU A 15 -9.19 0.70 11.33
N ALA A 16 -8.15 0.00 10.82
CA ALA A 16 -7.65 0.21 9.48
C ALA A 16 -8.77 0.03 8.44
N LYS A 17 -9.54 -1.05 8.52
CA LYS A 17 -10.65 -1.33 7.61
C LYS A 17 -11.75 -0.28 7.68
N GLU A 18 -12.08 0.21 8.87
CA GLU A 18 -13.15 1.18 9.09
C GLU A 18 -12.78 2.60 8.65
N THR A 19 -11.49 2.94 8.65
CA THR A 19 -11.05 4.34 8.43
C THR A 19 -10.27 4.58 7.17
N HIS A 20 -9.87 3.51 6.46
CA HIS A 20 -8.95 3.63 5.32
C HIS A 20 -9.59 4.33 4.12
N PRO A 21 -8.96 5.39 3.55
CA PRO A 21 -9.53 6.16 2.45
C PRO A 21 -9.72 5.35 1.16
N TRP A 22 -8.91 4.34 0.88
CA TRP A 22 -9.11 3.49 -0.31
C TRP A 22 -10.44 2.73 -0.30
N LEU A 23 -11.03 2.49 0.87
CA LEU A 23 -12.32 1.82 0.97
C LEU A 23 -13.51 2.79 1.03
N HIS A 24 -13.29 4.01 1.54
CA HIS A 24 -14.38 4.90 1.93
C HIS A 24 -14.36 6.27 1.26
N HIS A 25 -13.27 6.64 0.56
CA HIS A 25 -13.18 7.96 -0.05
C HIS A 25 -13.99 8.06 -1.36
N PRO A 26 -14.72 9.16 -1.59
CA PRO A 26 -15.54 9.35 -2.80
C PRO A 26 -14.79 9.18 -4.12
N LEU A 27 -13.50 9.52 -4.19
CA LEU A 27 -12.68 9.34 -5.38
C LEU A 27 -12.71 7.90 -5.89
N PHE A 28 -12.46 6.93 -4.99
CA PHE A 28 -12.46 5.53 -5.38
C PHE A 28 -13.86 5.01 -5.68
N GLN A 29 -14.86 5.47 -4.94
CA GLN A 29 -16.26 5.15 -5.27
C GLN A 29 -16.61 5.63 -6.69
N MET A 30 -16.16 6.85 -7.08
CA MET A 30 -16.38 7.37 -8.43
C MET A 30 -15.67 6.55 -9.51
N ILE A 31 -14.45 6.04 -9.22
CA ILE A 31 -13.75 5.12 -10.13
C ILE A 31 -14.53 3.81 -10.26
N TRP A 32 -14.96 3.21 -9.15
CA TRP A 32 -15.69 1.94 -9.13
C TRP A 32 -17.05 2.02 -9.84
N ASP A 33 -17.69 3.18 -9.78
CA ASP A 33 -18.98 3.44 -10.45
C ASP A 33 -18.81 3.88 -11.93
N GLY A 34 -17.57 4.02 -12.44
CA GLY A 34 -17.31 4.51 -13.79
C GLY A 34 -17.69 5.97 -14.02
N LYS A 35 -17.72 6.79 -12.95
CA LYS A 35 -18.13 8.21 -13.00
C LYS A 35 -17.00 9.15 -13.40
N LEU A 36 -15.73 8.71 -13.36
CA LEU A 36 -14.60 9.49 -13.81
C LEU A 36 -14.35 9.29 -15.30
N SER A 37 -13.86 10.31 -15.98
CA SER A 37 -13.34 10.17 -17.33
C SER A 37 -12.05 9.33 -17.33
N ARG A 38 -11.72 8.73 -18.49
CA ARG A 38 -10.48 7.98 -18.65
C ARG A 38 -9.23 8.85 -18.32
N SER A 39 -9.23 10.13 -18.70
CA SER A 39 -8.13 11.04 -18.40
C SER A 39 -7.98 11.33 -16.90
N GLN A 40 -9.08 11.43 -16.16
CA GLN A 40 -9.04 11.56 -14.71
C GLN A 40 -8.46 10.32 -14.04
N VAL A 41 -8.87 9.11 -14.47
CA VAL A 41 -8.29 7.85 -13.98
C VAL A 41 -6.80 7.75 -14.32
N GLN A 42 -6.40 8.14 -15.54
CA GLN A 42 -4.98 8.21 -15.92
C GLN A 42 -4.18 9.11 -14.96
N SER A 43 -4.73 10.26 -14.61
CA SER A 43 -4.07 11.20 -13.68
C SER A 43 -3.92 10.58 -12.28
N VAL A 44 -4.93 9.90 -11.76
CA VAL A 44 -4.86 9.17 -10.48
C VAL A 44 -3.81 8.06 -10.54
N ILE A 45 -3.83 7.22 -11.58
CA ILE A 45 -2.86 6.12 -11.73
C ILE A 45 -1.43 6.64 -11.86
N ARG A 46 -1.19 7.74 -12.57
CA ARG A 46 0.13 8.37 -12.64
C ARG A 46 0.64 8.77 -11.27
N GLN A 47 -0.20 9.36 -10.42
CA GLN A 47 0.18 9.75 -9.07
C GLN A 47 0.46 8.54 -8.17
N GLN A 48 -0.29 7.46 -8.32
CA GLN A 48 -0.03 6.19 -7.62
C GLN A 48 1.33 5.57 -8.00
N GLY A 49 1.88 5.90 -9.17
CA GLY A 49 3.23 5.52 -9.56
C GLY A 49 4.30 5.97 -8.57
N CYS A 50 4.06 7.04 -7.81
CA CYS A 50 4.95 7.51 -6.75
C CYS A 50 5.25 6.41 -5.72
N PHE A 51 4.29 5.53 -5.47
CA PHE A 51 4.37 4.43 -4.54
C PHE A 51 4.64 3.09 -5.24
N PHE A 52 3.83 2.74 -6.24
CA PHE A 52 3.85 1.41 -6.85
C PHE A 52 5.08 1.11 -7.72
N LEU A 53 5.80 2.12 -8.19
CA LEU A 53 7.09 1.92 -8.86
C LEU A 53 8.25 1.65 -7.88
N ASP A 54 8.01 1.75 -6.58
CA ASP A 54 9.04 1.69 -5.54
C ASP A 54 8.75 0.60 -4.47
N THR A 55 7.81 -0.31 -4.76
CA THR A 55 7.33 -1.35 -3.81
C THR A 55 8.46 -2.24 -3.31
N LEU A 56 9.39 -2.63 -4.17
CA LEU A 56 10.56 -3.42 -3.80
C LEU A 56 11.40 -2.75 -2.71
N ARG A 57 11.60 -1.42 -2.81
CA ARG A 57 12.33 -0.66 -1.79
C ARG A 57 11.54 -0.58 -0.49
N HIS A 58 10.23 -0.42 -0.57
CA HIS A 58 9.35 -0.44 0.59
C HIS A 58 9.41 -1.77 1.34
N ALA A 59 9.43 -2.89 0.63
CA ALA A 59 9.60 -4.21 1.22
C ALA A 59 10.98 -4.37 1.87
N ALA A 60 12.05 -3.95 1.21
CA ALA A 60 13.42 -4.03 1.73
C ALA A 60 13.60 -3.18 3.01
N TRP A 61 13.01 -1.99 3.10
CA TRP A 61 13.08 -1.16 4.30
C TRP A 61 12.46 -1.82 5.53
N LYS A 62 11.41 -2.62 5.37
CA LYS A 62 10.80 -3.37 6.48
C LYS A 62 11.80 -4.35 7.10
N ILE A 63 12.64 -5.02 6.28
CA ILE A 63 13.69 -5.91 6.79
C ILE A 63 14.78 -5.12 7.52
N ILE A 64 15.22 -4.00 6.93
CA ILE A 64 16.26 -3.15 7.49
C ILE A 64 15.84 -2.55 8.84
N SER A 65 14.54 -2.32 9.07
CA SER A 65 14.00 -1.79 10.32
C SER A 65 14.10 -2.77 11.50
N VAL A 66 14.29 -4.08 11.24
CA VAL A 66 14.32 -5.11 12.29
C VAL A 66 15.70 -5.19 12.93
N GLY A 67 15.75 -5.06 14.25
CA GLY A 67 16.95 -5.28 15.06
C GLY A 67 17.93 -4.09 15.10
N GLY A 68 17.68 -3.03 14.33
CA GLY A 68 18.53 -1.84 14.34
C GLY A 68 20.01 -2.14 14.12
N TYR A 69 20.87 -1.56 14.95
CA TYR A 69 22.34 -1.66 14.82
C TYR A 69 22.93 -2.97 15.36
N SER A 70 22.22 -3.65 16.27
CA SER A 70 22.69 -4.87 16.95
C SER A 70 21.51 -5.85 17.08
N PRO A 71 21.20 -6.59 16.01
CA PRO A 71 20.07 -7.51 16.01
C PRO A 71 20.29 -8.68 17.00
N THR A 72 19.24 -9.09 17.68
CA THR A 72 19.16 -10.32 18.47
C THR A 72 18.94 -11.52 17.57
N TYR A 73 18.99 -12.74 18.13
CA TYR A 73 18.62 -13.95 17.39
C TYR A 73 17.17 -13.88 16.90
N GLU A 74 16.25 -13.42 17.73
CA GLU A 74 14.84 -13.24 17.40
C GLU A 74 14.65 -12.22 16.27
N ASP A 75 15.47 -11.18 16.22
CA ASP A 75 15.44 -10.21 15.12
C ASP A 75 15.91 -10.83 13.80
N LEU A 76 16.91 -11.70 13.82
CA LEU A 76 17.31 -12.45 12.62
C LEU A 76 16.19 -13.37 12.10
N GLU A 77 15.45 -14.04 12.99
CA GLU A 77 14.29 -14.84 12.60
C GLU A 77 13.16 -13.96 12.02
N ARG A 78 12.93 -12.75 12.57
CA ARG A 78 11.97 -11.78 12.04
C ARG A 78 12.40 -11.25 10.67
N GLN A 79 13.68 -10.92 10.49
CA GLN A 79 14.22 -10.54 9.17
C GLN A 79 13.99 -11.64 8.15
N ARG A 80 14.30 -12.90 8.51
CA ARG A 80 14.06 -14.07 7.66
C ARG A 80 12.59 -14.21 7.29
N ALA A 81 11.66 -13.98 8.22
CA ALA A 81 10.23 -14.05 7.96
C ALA A 81 9.72 -12.97 7.00
N LEU A 82 10.45 -11.87 6.82
CA LEU A 82 10.10 -10.76 5.91
C LEU A 82 10.77 -10.88 4.52
N ILE A 83 11.76 -11.76 4.34
CA ILE A 83 12.44 -11.96 3.04
C ILE A 83 11.45 -12.25 1.91
N PRO A 84 10.43 -13.11 2.08
CA PRO A 84 9.47 -13.38 1.02
C PRO A 84 8.79 -12.14 0.44
N LEU A 85 8.56 -11.09 1.25
CA LEU A 85 8.00 -9.83 0.75
C LEU A 85 8.87 -9.19 -0.35
N VAL A 86 10.20 -9.22 -0.17
CA VAL A 86 11.14 -8.66 -1.15
C VAL A 86 11.21 -9.54 -2.40
N VAL A 87 11.18 -10.85 -2.20
CA VAL A 87 11.22 -11.84 -3.29
C VAL A 87 9.97 -11.71 -4.16
N GLU A 88 8.80 -11.63 -3.55
CA GLU A 88 7.51 -11.46 -4.22
C GLU A 88 7.44 -10.11 -4.97
N GLU A 89 7.83 -8.99 -4.33
CA GLU A 89 7.89 -7.69 -4.99
C GLU A 89 8.92 -7.65 -6.14
N GLY A 90 9.99 -8.45 -6.01
CA GLY A 90 11.01 -8.65 -7.05
C GLY A 90 10.52 -9.48 -8.23
N GLY A 91 9.38 -10.15 -8.12
CA GLY A 91 8.76 -10.92 -9.20
C GLY A 91 9.05 -12.40 -9.18
N GLU A 92 9.32 -12.97 -8.04
CA GLU A 92 9.43 -14.44 -7.87
C GLU A 92 8.13 -15.08 -7.37
N ASP A 93 7.04 -14.34 -7.37
CA ASP A 93 5.73 -14.88 -7.10
C ASP A 93 5.21 -15.72 -8.28
N THR A 94 4.65 -16.87 -7.96
CA THR A 94 4.25 -17.88 -8.94
C THR A 94 2.81 -17.74 -9.42
N VAL A 95 2.20 -16.57 -9.34
CA VAL A 95 0.82 -16.37 -9.79
C VAL A 95 0.72 -16.60 -11.30
N GLY A 96 0.07 -17.68 -11.67
CA GLY A 96 -0.11 -18.07 -13.07
C GLY A 96 1.16 -18.55 -13.76
N GLY A 97 2.19 -18.94 -13.03
CA GLY A 97 3.47 -19.42 -13.58
C GLY A 97 4.32 -18.34 -14.24
N LYS A 98 4.05 -17.07 -13.99
CA LYS A 98 4.82 -15.92 -14.49
C LYS A 98 5.56 -15.25 -13.35
N THR A 99 6.82 -15.04 -13.55
CA THR A 99 7.68 -14.26 -12.66
C THR A 99 7.79 -12.84 -13.21
N THR A 100 7.17 -11.86 -12.54
CA THR A 100 7.19 -10.45 -12.98
C THR A 100 7.12 -9.55 -11.78
N ALA A 101 8.13 -8.70 -11.57
CA ALA A 101 8.14 -7.73 -10.48
C ALA A 101 6.90 -6.81 -10.52
N HIS A 102 6.32 -6.54 -9.37
CA HIS A 102 5.06 -5.79 -9.24
C HIS A 102 5.11 -4.41 -9.91
N ALA A 103 6.25 -3.72 -9.84
CA ALA A 103 6.45 -2.46 -10.56
C ALA A 103 6.27 -2.59 -12.08
N PHE A 104 6.71 -3.70 -12.69
CA PHE A 104 6.50 -3.92 -14.13
C PHE A 104 5.05 -4.27 -14.47
N LEU A 105 4.34 -4.97 -13.58
CA LEU A 105 2.90 -5.18 -13.72
C LEU A 105 2.14 -3.85 -13.66
N PHE A 106 2.54 -2.93 -12.79
CA PHE A 106 1.97 -1.58 -12.74
C PHE A 106 2.25 -0.78 -14.02
N ILE A 107 3.46 -0.86 -14.59
CA ILE A 107 3.79 -0.23 -15.87
C ILE A 107 2.91 -0.80 -17.00
N LYS A 108 2.68 -2.11 -17.02
CA LYS A 108 1.78 -2.77 -17.99
C LYS A 108 0.33 -2.26 -17.85
N LEU A 109 -0.17 -2.12 -16.64
CA LEU A 109 -1.47 -1.53 -16.35
C LEU A 109 -1.57 -0.09 -16.86
N ALA A 110 -0.56 0.74 -16.55
CA ALA A 110 -0.49 2.13 -16.99
C ALA A 110 -0.52 2.24 -18.53
N ALA A 111 0.26 1.38 -19.22
CA ALA A 111 0.27 1.33 -20.67
C ALA A 111 -1.10 0.95 -21.27
N ALA A 112 -1.81 -0.01 -20.69
CA ALA A 112 -3.16 -0.39 -21.10
C ALA A 112 -4.19 0.74 -20.90
N LEU A 113 -3.98 1.59 -19.91
CA LEU A 113 -4.75 2.83 -19.72
C LEU A 113 -4.38 3.91 -20.74
N GLY A 114 -3.32 3.74 -21.54
CA GLY A 114 -2.85 4.73 -22.50
C GLY A 114 -1.82 5.71 -21.91
N ILE A 115 -1.20 5.37 -20.79
CA ILE A 115 -0.12 6.16 -20.20
C ILE A 115 1.22 5.62 -20.75
N ALA A 116 1.89 6.41 -21.57
CA ALA A 116 3.22 6.06 -22.08
C ALA A 116 4.22 5.92 -20.92
N ARG A 117 5.17 4.96 -21.03
CA ARG A 117 6.18 4.71 -20.01
C ARG A 117 6.91 5.99 -19.59
N ASP A 118 7.40 6.75 -20.56
CA ASP A 118 8.16 7.96 -20.28
C ASP A 118 7.30 9.03 -19.57
N ALA A 119 6.00 9.16 -19.93
CA ALA A 119 5.06 10.02 -19.25
C ALA A 119 4.75 9.56 -17.81
N LEU A 120 4.79 8.24 -17.54
CA LEU A 120 4.64 7.70 -16.20
C LEU A 120 5.83 8.09 -15.32
N PHE A 121 7.06 7.90 -15.82
CA PHE A 121 8.30 8.22 -15.09
C PHE A 121 8.57 9.73 -14.98
N ALA A 122 8.07 10.53 -15.93
CA ALA A 122 8.15 12.00 -15.87
C ALA A 122 6.99 12.66 -15.12
N THR A 123 6.23 11.88 -14.32
CA THR A 123 5.10 12.41 -13.58
C THR A 123 5.57 13.40 -12.50
N GLU A 124 5.10 14.65 -12.60
CA GLU A 124 5.19 15.60 -11.48
C GLU A 124 4.18 15.21 -10.40
N TYR A 125 4.68 14.80 -9.25
CA TYR A 125 3.83 14.38 -8.15
C TYR A 125 3.27 15.58 -7.40
N LEU A 126 2.00 15.49 -7.04
CA LEU A 126 1.36 16.50 -6.19
C LEU A 126 2.08 16.57 -4.83
N PRO A 127 2.13 17.74 -4.19
CA PRO A 127 2.68 17.86 -2.84
C PRO A 127 2.03 16.87 -1.85
N THR A 128 0.73 16.62 -1.96
CA THR A 128 -0.01 15.66 -1.14
C THR A 128 0.41 14.21 -1.38
N THR A 129 0.75 13.84 -2.62
CA THR A 129 1.33 12.54 -2.97
C THR A 129 2.73 12.36 -2.37
N ILE A 130 3.55 13.44 -2.42
CA ILE A 130 4.89 13.44 -1.82
C ILE A 130 4.81 13.32 -0.30
N ILE A 131 3.85 13.97 0.36
CA ILE A 131 3.61 13.85 1.81
C ILE A 131 3.31 12.39 2.18
N GLU A 132 2.41 11.72 1.47
CA GLU A 132 2.12 10.29 1.71
C GLU A 132 3.37 9.44 1.58
N LYS A 133 4.12 9.57 0.48
CA LYS A 133 5.34 8.79 0.25
C LYS A 133 6.36 9.01 1.36
N ASN A 134 6.61 10.25 1.73
CA ASN A 134 7.59 10.59 2.77
C ASN A 134 7.19 10.04 4.13
N GLU A 135 5.91 10.11 4.48
CA GLU A 135 5.42 9.55 5.74
C GLU A 135 5.59 8.03 5.80
N LEU A 136 5.23 7.33 4.72
CA LEU A 136 5.42 5.88 4.64
C LEU A 136 6.90 5.49 4.70
N PHE A 137 7.78 6.22 4.02
CA PHE A 137 9.23 6.01 4.12
C PHE A 137 9.75 6.24 5.54
N LEU A 138 9.29 7.29 6.21
CA LEU A 138 9.69 7.57 7.58
C LEU A 138 9.29 6.43 8.51
N LEU A 139 8.04 5.96 8.44
CA LEU A 139 7.54 4.85 9.25
C LEU A 139 8.33 3.57 9.01
N GLN A 140 8.59 3.22 7.74
CA GLN A 140 9.31 1.99 7.37
C GLN A 140 10.78 2.01 7.77
N ARG A 141 11.37 3.16 8.07
CA ARG A 141 12.76 3.32 8.49
C ARG A 141 12.93 3.56 10.00
N SER A 142 11.82 3.68 10.72
CA SER A 142 11.85 4.00 12.15
C SER A 142 12.08 2.74 12.99
N SER A 143 11.05 1.98 13.28
CA SER A 143 11.14 0.74 14.05
C SER A 143 10.32 -0.36 13.38
N THR A 144 10.58 -1.63 13.74
CA THR A 144 9.80 -2.78 13.24
C THR A 144 8.30 -2.60 13.46
N ILE A 145 7.91 -2.11 14.65
CA ILE A 145 6.50 -1.86 14.98
C ILE A 145 5.91 -0.79 14.05
N GLU A 146 6.62 0.33 13.86
CA GLU A 146 6.13 1.41 12.97
C GLU A 146 6.11 0.97 11.51
N ALA A 147 7.13 0.24 11.06
CA ALA A 147 7.19 -0.26 9.69
C ALA A 147 6.03 -1.22 9.37
N LEU A 148 5.75 -2.17 10.26
CA LEU A 148 4.68 -3.13 10.05
C LEU A 148 3.28 -2.52 10.25
N CYS A 149 3.09 -1.66 11.25
CA CYS A 149 1.80 -1.00 11.46
C CYS A 149 1.48 0.04 10.39
N GLY A 150 2.48 0.84 9.96
CA GLY A 150 2.31 1.85 8.91
C GLY A 150 2.29 1.27 7.49
N GLY A 151 2.97 0.15 7.26
CA GLY A 151 3.00 -0.54 5.98
C GLY A 151 1.92 -1.63 5.87
N ASN A 152 2.14 -2.78 6.49
CA ASN A 152 1.30 -3.96 6.32
C ASN A 152 -0.11 -3.78 6.90
N ILE A 153 -0.23 -3.30 8.15
CA ILE A 153 -1.56 -3.12 8.75
C ILE A 153 -2.33 -1.99 8.08
N ALA A 154 -1.71 -0.83 7.91
CA ALA A 154 -2.37 0.33 7.31
C ALA A 154 -2.66 0.21 5.82
N THR A 155 -2.02 -0.70 5.09
CA THR A 155 -2.16 -0.82 3.64
C THR A 155 -2.62 -2.21 3.22
N GLU A 156 -1.83 -3.23 3.51
CA GLU A 156 -2.03 -4.57 2.95
C GLU A 156 -3.28 -5.25 3.53
N SER A 157 -3.64 -4.94 4.80
CA SER A 157 -4.86 -5.51 5.43
C SER A 157 -6.17 -5.16 4.73
N ILE A 158 -6.19 -4.07 3.94
CA ILE A 158 -7.38 -3.62 3.20
C ILE A 158 -7.24 -3.79 1.69
N ASN A 159 -6.02 -4.02 1.23
CA ASN A 159 -5.67 -3.95 -0.19
C ASN A 159 -6.42 -5.02 -1.00
N ALA A 160 -6.55 -6.25 -0.51
CA ALA A 160 -7.29 -7.31 -1.19
C ALA A 160 -8.69 -6.87 -1.64
N THR A 161 -9.43 -6.14 -0.80
CA THR A 161 -10.76 -5.62 -1.16
C THR A 161 -10.67 -4.48 -2.18
N HIS A 162 -9.71 -3.56 -2.00
CA HIS A 162 -9.55 -2.40 -2.88
C HIS A 162 -9.12 -2.81 -4.29
N VAL A 163 -8.09 -3.68 -4.40
CA VAL A 163 -7.52 -4.07 -5.70
C VAL A 163 -8.51 -4.85 -6.56
N VAL A 164 -9.33 -5.71 -5.96
CA VAL A 164 -10.39 -6.42 -6.69
C VAL A 164 -11.42 -5.45 -7.27
N ARG A 165 -11.87 -4.48 -6.48
CA ARG A 165 -12.81 -3.45 -6.96
C ARG A 165 -12.20 -2.58 -8.05
N MET A 166 -10.92 -2.22 -7.93
CA MET A 166 -10.20 -1.47 -8.98
C MET A 166 -10.10 -2.27 -10.27
N ALA A 167 -9.69 -3.54 -10.21
CA ALA A 167 -9.61 -4.41 -11.39
C ALA A 167 -10.96 -4.50 -12.11
N GLN A 168 -12.03 -4.80 -11.37
CA GLN A 168 -13.39 -4.92 -11.91
C GLN A 168 -13.89 -3.62 -12.55
N ALA A 169 -13.60 -2.48 -11.92
CA ALA A 169 -13.99 -1.17 -12.45
C ALA A 169 -13.23 -0.83 -13.74
N LEU A 170 -11.93 -1.05 -13.76
CA LEU A 170 -11.07 -0.79 -14.92
C LEU A 170 -11.46 -1.67 -16.11
N GLU A 171 -11.77 -2.94 -15.89
CA GLU A 171 -12.28 -3.84 -16.91
C GLU A 171 -13.64 -3.36 -17.44
N ARG A 172 -14.59 -3.14 -16.54
CA ARG A 172 -16.00 -2.86 -16.88
C ARG A 172 -16.21 -1.49 -17.51
N HIS A 173 -15.62 -0.45 -16.94
CA HIS A 173 -15.93 0.94 -17.29
C HIS A 173 -14.89 1.61 -18.16
N TYR A 174 -13.63 1.12 -18.13
CA TYR A 174 -12.53 1.75 -18.85
C TYR A 174 -11.95 0.87 -19.96
N GLY A 175 -12.52 -0.35 -20.15
CA GLY A 175 -12.14 -1.25 -21.25
C GLY A 175 -10.71 -1.80 -21.13
N ILE A 176 -10.18 -1.91 -19.91
CA ILE A 176 -8.84 -2.45 -19.70
C ILE A 176 -8.90 -3.98 -19.78
N PRO A 177 -8.12 -4.62 -20.65
CA PRO A 177 -8.17 -6.06 -20.80
C PRO A 177 -7.64 -6.77 -19.54
N LYS A 178 -8.26 -7.91 -19.22
CA LYS A 178 -7.92 -8.71 -18.03
C LYS A 178 -6.43 -9.02 -17.92
N SER A 179 -5.77 -9.27 -19.06
CA SER A 179 -4.33 -9.53 -19.13
C SER A 179 -3.44 -8.35 -18.72
N ALA A 180 -3.98 -7.14 -18.60
CA ALA A 180 -3.27 -5.96 -18.09
C ALA A 180 -3.58 -5.64 -16.63
N LEU A 181 -4.45 -6.42 -15.98
CA LEU A 181 -4.87 -6.24 -14.59
C LEU A 181 -4.12 -7.16 -13.61
N ASP A 182 -3.10 -7.88 -14.09
CA ASP A 182 -2.29 -8.80 -13.27
C ASP A 182 -1.75 -8.11 -12.01
N PHE A 183 -1.39 -6.82 -12.10
CA PHE A 183 -0.98 -6.02 -10.94
C PHE A 183 -1.97 -6.11 -9.76
N TYR A 184 -3.24 -5.97 -10.04
CA TYR A 184 -4.28 -6.05 -8.99
C TYR A 184 -4.57 -7.48 -8.55
N TYR A 185 -4.55 -8.44 -9.47
CA TYR A 185 -4.85 -9.83 -9.14
C TYR A 185 -3.76 -10.49 -8.31
N VAL A 186 -2.48 -10.17 -8.56
CA VAL A 186 -1.37 -10.63 -7.72
C VAL A 186 -1.56 -10.13 -6.29
N HIS A 187 -1.77 -8.83 -6.10
CA HIS A 187 -1.99 -8.27 -4.77
C HIS A 187 -3.23 -8.83 -4.05
N ALA A 188 -4.27 -9.24 -4.78
CA ALA A 188 -5.42 -9.89 -4.16
C ALA A 188 -5.08 -11.26 -3.52
N HIS A 189 -4.03 -11.93 -4.01
CA HIS A 189 -3.61 -13.25 -3.50
C HIS A 189 -2.56 -13.16 -2.39
N VAL A 190 -1.56 -12.30 -2.52
CA VAL A 190 -0.41 -12.27 -1.60
C VAL A 190 -0.67 -11.47 -0.32
N GLU A 191 -1.63 -10.55 -0.34
CA GLU A 191 -1.88 -9.62 0.76
C GLU A 191 -2.32 -10.29 2.08
N GLU A 192 -3.00 -11.43 2.02
CA GLU A 192 -3.38 -12.17 3.24
C GLU A 192 -2.15 -12.73 3.94
N ASP A 193 -1.20 -13.28 3.20
CA ASP A 193 0.07 -13.81 3.71
C ASP A 193 0.92 -12.70 4.32
N HIS A 194 1.01 -11.56 3.63
CA HIS A 194 1.74 -10.37 4.11
C HIS A 194 1.17 -9.85 5.42
N ARG A 195 -0.15 -9.72 5.50
CA ARG A 195 -0.86 -9.33 6.71
C ARG A 195 -0.59 -10.31 7.85
N ASP A 196 -0.72 -11.61 7.62
CA ASP A 196 -0.61 -12.63 8.65
C ASP A 196 0.81 -12.74 9.21
N ARG A 197 1.83 -12.53 8.37
CA ARG A 197 3.23 -12.41 8.81
C ARG A 197 3.43 -11.18 9.70
N ALA A 198 2.90 -10.03 9.29
CA ALA A 198 2.98 -8.81 10.08
C ALA A 198 2.25 -8.95 11.43
N VAL A 199 1.05 -9.51 11.45
CA VAL A 199 0.27 -9.77 12.68
C VAL A 199 1.05 -10.68 13.64
N ARG A 200 1.68 -11.75 13.14
CA ARG A 200 2.49 -12.65 13.99
C ARG A 200 3.64 -11.89 14.66
N ILE A 201 4.43 -11.12 13.89
CA ILE A 201 5.55 -10.34 14.45
C ILE A 201 5.05 -9.28 15.43
N LEU A 202 3.97 -8.57 15.10
CA LEU A 202 3.40 -7.55 15.99
C LEU A 202 2.85 -8.16 17.29
N THR A 203 2.31 -9.38 17.24
CA THR A 203 1.85 -10.10 18.44
C THR A 203 3.02 -10.40 19.40
N GLU A 204 4.21 -10.64 18.86
CA GLU A 204 5.42 -10.82 19.69
C GLU A 204 5.95 -9.49 20.27
N LEU A 205 5.86 -8.40 19.51
CA LEU A 205 6.47 -7.12 19.86
C LEU A 205 5.56 -6.18 20.67
N CYS A 206 4.25 -6.23 20.47
CA CYS A 206 3.29 -5.30 21.08
C CYS A 206 2.80 -5.76 22.46
N VAL A 207 3.72 -6.22 23.32
CA VAL A 207 3.42 -6.73 24.68
C VAL A 207 3.29 -5.64 25.72
N THR A 208 3.76 -4.41 25.44
CA THR A 208 3.70 -3.28 26.36
C THR A 208 2.74 -2.19 25.87
N GLU A 209 2.21 -1.38 26.79
CA GLU A 209 1.35 -0.25 26.46
C GLU A 209 2.07 0.76 25.54
N THR A 210 3.36 0.99 25.75
CA THR A 210 4.17 1.87 24.90
C THR A 210 4.26 1.33 23.48
N ALA A 211 4.59 0.03 23.30
CA ALA A 211 4.64 -0.60 22.00
C ALA A 211 3.30 -0.52 21.24
N GLN A 212 2.19 -0.77 21.95
CA GLN A 212 0.85 -0.66 21.39
C GLN A 212 0.50 0.79 20.97
N LYS A 213 0.84 1.79 21.79
CA LYS A 213 0.67 3.21 21.41
C LYS A 213 1.50 3.58 20.19
N THR A 214 2.75 3.12 20.11
CA THR A 214 3.61 3.32 18.94
C THR A 214 2.98 2.73 17.68
N GLY A 215 2.53 1.48 17.71
CA GLY A 215 1.91 0.81 16.57
C GLY A 215 0.61 1.50 16.13
N LEU A 216 -0.27 1.84 17.07
CA LEU A 216 -1.52 2.55 16.77
C LEU A 216 -1.25 3.92 16.15
N SER A 217 -0.29 4.67 16.69
CA SER A 217 0.13 5.97 16.14
C SER A 217 0.64 5.83 14.71
N ALA A 218 1.51 4.85 14.44
CA ALA A 218 2.08 4.61 13.12
C ALA A 218 1.00 4.27 12.07
N MET A 219 0.07 3.37 12.40
CA MET A 219 -1.05 3.03 11.54
C MET A 219 -1.90 4.27 11.20
N ARG A 220 -2.28 5.05 12.21
CA ARG A 220 -3.10 6.26 12.04
C ARG A 220 -2.40 7.34 11.22
N ARG A 221 -1.09 7.52 11.40
CA ARG A 221 -0.26 8.45 10.61
C ARG A 221 -0.25 8.03 9.14
N ALA A 222 -0.03 6.76 8.84
CA ALA A 222 -0.07 6.24 7.47
C ALA A 222 -1.44 6.45 6.80
N ILE A 223 -2.54 6.13 7.50
CA ILE A 223 -3.91 6.33 7.01
C ILE A 223 -4.21 7.82 6.80
N THR A 224 -3.75 8.69 7.71
CA THR A 224 -3.92 10.14 7.59
C THR A 224 -3.15 10.69 6.37
N ALA A 225 -1.89 10.31 6.19
CA ALA A 225 -1.10 10.72 5.04
C ALA A 225 -1.74 10.27 3.72
N ARG A 226 -2.29 9.06 3.69
CA ARG A 226 -3.03 8.53 2.54
C ARG A 226 -4.33 9.29 2.28
N ARG A 227 -5.04 9.71 3.32
CA ARG A 227 -6.22 10.56 3.18
C ARG A 227 -5.85 11.90 2.57
N ILE A 228 -4.81 12.56 3.06
CA ILE A 228 -4.30 13.83 2.48
C ILE A 228 -3.95 13.66 1.00
N CYS A 229 -3.32 12.56 0.63
CA CYS A 229 -3.03 12.27 -0.78
C CYS A 229 -4.32 12.14 -1.60
N VAL A 230 -5.26 11.32 -1.16
CA VAL A 230 -6.51 11.08 -1.90
C VAL A 230 -7.38 12.32 -1.99
N ASP A 231 -7.46 13.14 -0.93
CA ASP A 231 -8.11 14.45 -0.96
C ASP A 231 -7.48 15.37 -2.03
N GLY A 232 -6.14 15.40 -2.08
CA GLY A 232 -5.41 16.17 -3.10
C GLY A 232 -5.64 15.67 -4.53
N LEU A 233 -5.74 14.34 -4.73
CA LEU A 233 -6.11 13.77 -6.03
C LEU A 233 -7.52 14.16 -6.43
N MET A 234 -8.48 14.10 -5.51
CA MET A 234 -9.86 14.49 -5.74
C MET A 234 -9.93 15.99 -6.12
N GLU A 235 -9.25 16.84 -5.37
CA GLU A 235 -9.21 18.28 -5.65
C GLU A 235 -8.60 18.59 -7.01
N ALA A 236 -7.41 18.03 -7.29
CA ALA A 236 -6.65 18.36 -8.50
C ALA A 236 -7.30 17.81 -9.79
N PHE A 237 -7.90 16.63 -9.75
CA PHE A 237 -8.31 15.95 -10.99
C PHE A 237 -9.82 15.76 -11.15
N VAL A 238 -10.61 15.97 -10.10
CA VAL A 238 -12.05 15.73 -10.16
C VAL A 238 -12.85 17.01 -9.93
N THR A 239 -12.54 17.76 -8.87
CA THR A 239 -13.35 18.94 -8.53
C THR A 239 -12.92 20.23 -9.23
N ASN A 240 -11.77 20.22 -9.92
CA ASN A 240 -11.23 21.39 -10.65
C ASN A 240 -11.20 22.68 -9.81
N ARG A 241 -10.97 22.61 -8.52
CA ARG A 241 -10.80 23.81 -7.70
C ARG A 241 -9.43 24.42 -8.01
N PRO A 242 -9.37 25.71 -8.46
CA PRO A 242 -8.08 26.37 -8.63
C PRO A 242 -7.34 26.38 -7.28
N ARG A 243 -6.06 26.03 -7.29
CA ARG A 243 -5.19 26.14 -6.11
C ARG A 243 -5.13 27.63 -5.73
N GLN A 244 -5.54 27.96 -4.52
CA GLN A 244 -5.31 29.28 -3.92
C GLN A 244 -3.85 29.42 -3.49
#